data_926de7d4103a544bc13fd1cd170f4f6a
#
_entry.id   926de7d4103a544bc13fd1cd170f4f6a
#
_cell.length_a   1.000
_cell.length_b   1.000
_cell.length_c   1.000
_cell.angle_alpha   90.00
_cell.angle_beta   90.00
_cell.angle_gamma   90.00
#
_symmetry.space_group_name_H-M   'P 1'
#
loop_
_entity.id
_entity.type
_entity.pdbx_description
1 polymer ?
#
loop_
_entity_poly.entity_id
_entity_poly.type
_entity_poly.pdbx_seq_one_letter_code
_entity_poly.pdbx_strand_id
1 'polypeptide(L)'
;MKVSYVLFEAKEKAVLITEDFDPSLQPNEVLVKADYDLISAGTELANYHDLPNTNVFGDDRGIYPRWPGYSVSGHVVSVGSAVTKFKAGDNVVVPWSGHRSWFKKEEDKLFLIPEGVSQQEGAVAHLASFPFLGVRKLQIQLGEGVMVAGLGLLGLIAVQLAKLSGGYPVLACDFSEERRKLALELGADHALDPREPDFIEKVKSLTGGNGPNAVVEVTGYLSGLQQALEYIAPMGRISILGCTRISDAPINVYRYIHGRGIQIIGAHTMTRPKQESHPGYWTEKDDYATFMKLVKAGVLNVKPLINKIVSPRQTPEVYKELGFSKQPPLGVLFDWTDFE
;
A
#
# COMPACT_ATOMS: atom_id res chain seq x y z
N MET A 1 -6.56 23.06 -22.25
CA MET A 1 -5.95 21.75 -22.48
C MET A 1 -6.93 20.64 -22.13
N LYS A 2 -6.59 19.38 -22.39
CA LYS A 2 -7.43 18.23 -22.01
C LYS A 2 -6.83 17.52 -20.81
N VAL A 3 -7.70 16.94 -19.98
CA VAL A 3 -7.30 15.99 -18.90
C VAL A 3 -8.03 14.69 -19.11
N SER A 4 -7.30 13.58 -19.01
CA SER A 4 -7.90 12.25 -19.01
C SER A 4 -7.81 11.66 -17.59
N TYR A 5 -8.85 10.93 -17.17
CA TYR A 5 -8.89 10.29 -15.85
C TYR A 5 -9.74 9.02 -15.86
N VAL A 6 -9.45 8.14 -14.89
CA VAL A 6 -10.21 6.91 -14.70
C VAL A 6 -11.41 7.16 -13.80
N LEU A 7 -12.54 6.57 -14.19
CA LEU A 7 -13.81 6.67 -13.48
C LEU A 7 -14.46 5.29 -13.35
N PHE A 8 -14.97 4.96 -12.17
CA PHE A 8 -15.92 3.88 -12.00
C PHE A 8 -17.32 4.45 -12.14
N GLU A 9 -17.92 4.29 -13.32
CA GLU A 9 -19.28 4.78 -13.60
C GLU A 9 -20.37 4.01 -12.84
N ALA A 10 -20.11 2.71 -12.63
CA ALA A 10 -21.00 1.79 -11.94
C ALA A 10 -20.17 0.62 -11.39
N LYS A 11 -20.80 -0.25 -10.63
CA LYS A 11 -20.21 -1.51 -10.20
C LYS A 11 -19.64 -2.27 -11.41
N GLU A 12 -18.35 -2.66 -11.30
CA GLU A 12 -17.61 -3.42 -12.31
C GLU A 12 -17.52 -2.72 -13.69
N LYS A 13 -17.65 -1.39 -13.69
CA LYS A 13 -17.55 -0.58 -14.90
C LYS A 13 -16.53 0.54 -14.71
N ALA A 14 -15.30 0.31 -15.17
CA ALA A 14 -14.22 1.29 -15.21
C ALA A 14 -14.06 1.85 -16.63
N VAL A 15 -13.92 3.17 -16.75
CA VAL A 15 -13.77 3.86 -18.03
C VAL A 15 -12.69 4.94 -17.93
N LEU A 16 -12.15 5.33 -19.09
CA LEU A 16 -11.30 6.51 -19.22
C LEU A 16 -12.14 7.65 -19.79
N ILE A 17 -12.17 8.78 -19.08
CA ILE A 17 -12.87 9.99 -19.46
C ILE A 17 -11.85 11.05 -19.88
N THR A 18 -12.20 11.89 -20.85
CA THR A 18 -11.40 13.04 -21.25
C THR A 18 -12.29 14.29 -21.32
N GLU A 19 -11.85 15.36 -20.66
CA GLU A 19 -12.60 16.62 -20.61
C GLU A 19 -11.68 17.84 -20.73
N ASP A 20 -12.27 19.03 -20.81
CA ASP A 20 -11.53 20.28 -20.80
C ASP A 20 -10.95 20.57 -19.41
N PHE A 21 -9.70 21.04 -19.36
CA PHE A 21 -8.98 21.36 -18.15
C PHE A 21 -8.37 22.77 -18.25
N ASP A 22 -8.64 23.59 -17.26
CA ASP A 22 -8.02 24.90 -17.12
C ASP A 22 -6.68 24.79 -16.39
N PRO A 23 -5.53 25.06 -17.06
CA PRO A 23 -4.20 24.97 -16.46
C PRO A 23 -3.80 26.22 -15.65
N SER A 24 -4.66 27.25 -15.56
CA SER A 24 -4.35 28.46 -14.78
C SER A 24 -4.16 28.15 -13.31
N LEU A 25 -3.13 28.73 -12.69
CA LEU A 25 -2.70 28.44 -11.34
C LEU A 25 -3.04 29.58 -10.38
N GLN A 26 -3.44 29.22 -9.16
CA GLN A 26 -3.39 30.13 -8.03
C GLN A 26 -1.94 30.36 -7.59
N PRO A 27 -1.64 31.41 -6.81
CA PRO A 27 -0.27 31.75 -6.44
C PRO A 27 0.53 30.61 -5.78
N ASN A 28 -0.10 29.76 -4.99
CA ASN A 28 0.52 28.64 -4.26
C ASN A 28 0.38 27.27 -4.95
N GLU A 29 -0.17 27.23 -6.16
CA GLU A 29 -0.40 25.98 -6.89
C GLU A 29 0.75 25.64 -7.83
N VAL A 30 0.87 24.34 -8.08
CA VAL A 30 1.82 23.72 -9.00
C VAL A 30 1.02 22.91 -10.02
N LEU A 31 1.31 23.09 -11.30
CA LEU A 31 0.78 22.24 -12.38
C LEU A 31 1.73 21.07 -12.57
N VAL A 32 1.19 19.87 -12.42
CA VAL A 32 1.94 18.61 -12.56
C VAL A 32 1.33 17.79 -13.69
N LYS A 33 2.18 17.27 -14.59
CA LYS A 33 1.83 16.22 -15.54
C LYS A 33 2.17 14.88 -14.91
N ALA A 34 1.22 13.93 -14.92
CA ALA A 34 1.48 12.56 -14.50
C ALA A 34 2.45 11.87 -15.46
N ASP A 35 3.36 11.05 -14.92
CA ASP A 35 4.16 10.11 -15.67
C ASP A 35 3.67 8.68 -15.43
N TYR A 36 3.59 8.27 -14.15
CA TYR A 36 3.10 6.96 -13.77
C TYR A 36 2.16 7.05 -12.58
N ASP A 37 1.20 6.16 -12.51
CA ASP A 37 0.45 5.93 -11.28
C ASP A 37 0.23 4.44 -10.99
N LEU A 38 0.18 4.10 -9.71
CA LEU A 38 0.09 2.74 -9.24
C LEU A 38 -1.35 2.40 -8.85
N ILE A 39 -1.90 1.34 -9.43
CA ILE A 39 -3.20 0.80 -9.04
C ILE A 39 -3.10 0.14 -7.67
N SER A 40 -3.90 0.61 -6.73
CA SER A 40 -4.06 -0.01 -5.41
C SER A 40 -5.10 -1.12 -5.45
N ALA A 41 -4.72 -2.28 -5.97
CA ALA A 41 -5.66 -3.36 -6.26
C ALA A 41 -6.59 -3.70 -5.08
N GLY A 42 -6.10 -3.76 -3.85
CA GLY A 42 -6.92 -4.09 -2.67
C GLY A 42 -8.07 -3.11 -2.44
N THR A 43 -7.79 -1.81 -2.47
CA THR A 43 -8.80 -0.76 -2.21
C THR A 43 -9.65 -0.49 -3.45
N GLU A 44 -9.02 -0.43 -4.60
CA GLU A 44 -9.74 -0.08 -5.83
C GLU A 44 -10.67 -1.20 -6.28
N LEU A 45 -10.27 -2.47 -6.14
CA LEU A 45 -11.17 -3.59 -6.43
C LEU A 45 -12.32 -3.68 -5.42
N ALA A 46 -12.11 -3.30 -4.16
CA ALA A 46 -13.21 -3.21 -3.21
C ALA A 46 -14.27 -2.19 -3.67
N ASN A 47 -13.82 -1.03 -4.18
CA ASN A 47 -14.72 -0.03 -4.76
C ASN A 47 -15.32 -0.48 -6.10
N TYR A 48 -14.53 -1.15 -6.94
CA TYR A 48 -14.96 -1.66 -8.24
C TYR A 48 -16.08 -2.71 -8.10
N HIS A 49 -15.91 -3.65 -7.13
CA HIS A 49 -16.90 -4.69 -6.83
C HIS A 49 -18.01 -4.24 -5.87
N ASP A 50 -18.01 -2.99 -5.44
CA ASP A 50 -18.99 -2.44 -4.49
C ASP A 50 -19.06 -3.24 -3.16
N LEU A 51 -17.89 -3.58 -2.62
CA LEU A 51 -17.79 -4.32 -1.36
C LEU A 51 -18.18 -3.41 -0.17
N PRO A 52 -18.65 -3.98 0.95
CA PRO A 52 -18.90 -3.21 2.17
C PRO A 52 -17.62 -2.65 2.79
N ASN A 53 -17.77 -1.68 3.69
CA ASN A 53 -16.67 -1.11 4.48
C ASN A 53 -15.53 -0.51 3.63
N THR A 54 -15.86 0.11 2.50
CA THR A 54 -14.90 0.88 1.70
C THR A 54 -14.66 2.27 2.29
N ASN A 55 -15.56 2.74 3.14
CA ASN A 55 -15.48 3.99 3.88
C ASN A 55 -15.56 3.72 5.39
N VAL A 56 -14.62 4.27 6.17
CA VAL A 56 -14.58 4.11 7.64
C VAL A 56 -15.65 4.94 8.38
N PHE A 57 -16.30 5.88 7.69
CA PHE A 57 -17.32 6.77 8.28
C PHE A 57 -18.74 6.35 7.94
N GLY A 58 -18.96 5.35 7.09
CA GLY A 58 -20.29 4.90 6.70
C GLY A 58 -20.29 3.89 5.57
N ASP A 59 -21.47 3.49 5.15
CA ASP A 59 -21.68 2.60 4.01
C ASP A 59 -21.91 3.46 2.75
N ASP A 60 -21.05 3.30 1.77
CA ASP A 60 -21.08 4.00 0.48
C ASP A 60 -21.37 3.04 -0.70
N ARG A 61 -21.88 1.83 -0.41
CA ARG A 61 -22.31 0.91 -1.47
C ARG A 61 -23.40 1.52 -2.36
N GLY A 62 -23.29 1.25 -3.64
CA GLY A 62 -24.21 1.77 -4.66
C GLY A 62 -24.01 3.25 -5.00
N ILE A 63 -23.06 3.96 -4.36
CA ILE A 63 -22.75 5.36 -4.66
C ILE A 63 -21.73 5.41 -5.80
N TYR A 64 -22.14 5.89 -6.96
CA TYR A 64 -21.33 6.10 -8.15
C TYR A 64 -21.67 7.48 -8.77
N PRO A 65 -20.77 8.10 -9.55
CA PRO A 65 -19.44 7.61 -9.93
C PRO A 65 -18.42 7.68 -8.80
N ARG A 66 -17.33 6.86 -8.91
CA ARG A 66 -16.17 6.90 -8.00
C ARG A 66 -14.89 7.17 -8.77
N TRP A 67 -13.98 7.90 -8.17
CA TRP A 67 -12.67 8.25 -8.73
C TRP A 67 -11.58 7.41 -8.04
N PRO A 68 -11.08 6.34 -8.70
CA PRO A 68 -10.02 5.51 -8.13
C PRO A 68 -8.64 6.17 -8.25
N GLY A 69 -7.68 5.59 -7.54
CA GLY A 69 -6.28 6.01 -7.59
C GLY A 69 -5.91 7.05 -6.54
N TYR A 70 -4.65 7.01 -6.11
CA TYR A 70 -4.11 7.94 -5.13
C TYR A 70 -2.57 7.90 -5.00
N SER A 71 -1.86 7.16 -5.86
CA SER A 71 -0.40 6.96 -5.77
C SER A 71 0.24 7.26 -7.13
N VAL A 72 0.57 8.53 -7.35
CA VAL A 72 1.00 9.08 -8.63
C VAL A 72 2.40 9.65 -8.53
N SER A 73 3.20 9.49 -9.58
CA SER A 73 4.41 10.27 -9.84
C SER A 73 4.24 11.11 -11.12
N GLY A 74 4.92 12.22 -11.18
CA GLY A 74 4.89 13.10 -12.35
C GLY A 74 5.97 14.17 -12.27
N HIS A 75 5.91 15.10 -13.18
CA HIS A 75 6.84 16.23 -13.18
C HIS A 75 6.11 17.56 -13.17
N VAL A 76 6.74 18.54 -12.56
CA VAL A 76 6.25 19.92 -12.49
C VAL A 76 6.38 20.56 -13.87
N VAL A 77 5.29 21.12 -14.39
CA VAL A 77 5.26 21.84 -15.66
C VAL A 77 5.35 23.34 -15.45
N SER A 78 4.59 23.86 -14.50
CA SER A 78 4.65 25.28 -14.12
C SER A 78 4.25 25.50 -12.67
N VAL A 79 4.60 26.64 -12.12
CA VAL A 79 4.36 26.99 -10.71
C VAL A 79 3.71 28.36 -10.59
N GLY A 80 2.86 28.53 -9.61
CA GLY A 80 2.27 29.82 -9.23
C GLY A 80 3.30 30.76 -8.62
N SER A 81 2.97 32.05 -8.57
CA SER A 81 3.91 33.12 -8.21
C SER A 81 4.42 33.08 -6.76
N ALA A 82 3.73 32.38 -5.86
CA ALA A 82 4.13 32.23 -4.45
C ALA A 82 4.78 30.89 -4.13
N VAL A 83 4.91 29.97 -5.11
CA VAL A 83 5.57 28.68 -4.93
C VAL A 83 7.08 28.87 -4.75
N THR A 84 7.63 28.24 -3.72
CA THR A 84 9.05 28.36 -3.36
C THR A 84 9.80 27.02 -3.32
N LYS A 85 9.08 25.91 -3.20
CA LYS A 85 9.66 24.56 -2.98
C LYS A 85 9.95 23.82 -4.28
N PHE A 86 9.30 24.21 -5.38
CA PHE A 86 9.37 23.49 -6.66
C PHE A 86 9.62 24.46 -7.82
N LYS A 87 10.17 23.91 -8.90
CA LYS A 87 10.35 24.55 -10.19
C LYS A 87 9.97 23.60 -11.33
N ALA A 88 9.76 24.13 -12.52
CA ALA A 88 9.52 23.32 -13.72
C ALA A 88 10.63 22.29 -13.93
N GLY A 89 10.26 21.06 -14.25
CA GLY A 89 11.14 19.92 -14.41
C GLY A 89 11.42 19.10 -13.14
N ASP A 90 11.00 19.56 -11.97
CA ASP A 90 11.13 18.75 -10.75
C ASP A 90 10.20 17.53 -10.80
N ASN A 91 10.73 16.36 -10.43
CA ASN A 91 9.97 15.13 -10.31
C ASN A 91 9.29 15.05 -8.95
N VAL A 92 7.99 14.71 -8.93
CA VAL A 92 7.18 14.77 -7.70
C VAL A 92 6.26 13.58 -7.55
N VAL A 93 5.99 13.19 -6.29
CA VAL A 93 4.87 12.35 -5.90
C VAL A 93 3.65 13.23 -5.67
N VAL A 94 2.50 12.80 -6.20
CA VAL A 94 1.18 13.44 -6.06
C VAL A 94 0.24 12.47 -5.35
N PRO A 95 0.21 12.45 -4.01
CA PRO A 95 -0.67 11.56 -3.27
C PRO A 95 -2.12 12.04 -3.29
N TRP A 96 -3.06 11.11 -3.05
CA TRP A 96 -4.49 11.41 -2.89
C TRP A 96 -5.11 12.18 -4.07
N SER A 97 -4.84 11.76 -5.32
CA SER A 97 -5.14 12.59 -6.49
C SER A 97 -6.00 11.96 -7.58
N GLY A 98 -6.29 10.67 -7.49
CA GLY A 98 -6.95 9.92 -8.57
C GLY A 98 -5.98 9.55 -9.71
N HIS A 99 -6.39 8.62 -10.56
CA HIS A 99 -5.70 8.27 -11.81
C HIS A 99 -6.04 9.31 -12.87
N ARG A 100 -5.12 10.23 -13.14
CA ARG A 100 -5.37 11.29 -14.15
C ARG A 100 -4.07 11.85 -14.73
N SER A 101 -4.16 12.43 -15.92
CA SER A 101 -3.00 12.93 -16.66
C SER A 101 -2.45 14.26 -16.14
N TRP A 102 -3.28 15.11 -15.51
CA TRP A 102 -2.90 16.44 -15.04
C TRP A 102 -3.45 16.77 -13.66
N PHE A 103 -2.66 17.52 -12.88
CA PHE A 103 -3.02 17.96 -11.52
C PHE A 103 -2.70 19.42 -11.31
N LYS A 104 -3.58 20.12 -10.59
CA LYS A 104 -3.24 21.35 -9.88
C LYS A 104 -3.22 21.04 -8.39
N LYS A 105 -2.12 21.27 -7.72
CA LYS A 105 -1.93 20.97 -6.29
C LYS A 105 -1.19 22.10 -5.61
N GLU A 106 -1.56 22.40 -4.37
CA GLU A 106 -0.77 23.26 -3.51
C GLU A 106 0.61 22.64 -3.26
N GLU A 107 1.66 23.49 -3.17
CA GLU A 107 3.04 23.00 -3.04
C GLU A 107 3.27 22.11 -1.80
N ASP A 108 2.51 22.30 -0.72
CA ASP A 108 2.63 21.51 0.52
C ASP A 108 2.07 20.09 0.40
N LYS A 109 1.32 19.81 -0.67
CA LYS A 109 0.74 18.48 -1.00
C LYS A 109 1.60 17.66 -1.95
N LEU A 110 2.74 18.17 -2.35
CA LEU A 110 3.68 17.51 -3.25
C LEU A 110 4.95 17.09 -2.51
N PHE A 111 5.59 16.02 -3.01
CA PHE A 111 6.83 15.50 -2.43
C PHE A 111 7.86 15.27 -3.53
N LEU A 112 9.06 15.79 -3.36
CA LEU A 112 10.14 15.69 -4.33
C LEU A 112 10.58 14.21 -4.48
N ILE A 113 10.70 13.75 -5.73
CA ILE A 113 11.40 12.51 -6.06
C ILE A 113 12.87 12.89 -6.29
N PRO A 114 13.79 12.43 -5.44
CA PRO A 114 15.20 12.82 -5.57
C PRO A 114 15.85 12.14 -6.77
N GLU A 115 16.90 12.78 -7.29
CA GLU A 115 17.76 12.19 -8.31
C GLU A 115 18.23 10.78 -7.88
N GLY A 116 18.18 9.81 -8.80
CA GLY A 116 18.51 8.40 -8.57
C GLY A 116 17.31 7.53 -8.17
N VAL A 117 16.11 8.09 -8.01
CA VAL A 117 14.84 7.37 -7.90
C VAL A 117 14.04 7.61 -9.18
N SER A 118 13.59 6.54 -9.83
CA SER A 118 12.80 6.62 -11.06
C SER A 118 11.37 7.07 -10.78
N GLN A 119 10.67 7.57 -11.82
CA GLN A 119 9.25 7.90 -11.75
C GLN A 119 8.39 6.69 -11.38
N GLN A 120 8.72 5.51 -11.91
CA GLN A 120 8.01 4.27 -11.57
C GLN A 120 8.15 3.91 -10.10
N GLU A 121 9.35 4.05 -9.51
CA GLU A 121 9.56 3.87 -8.07
C GLU A 121 8.85 4.96 -7.27
N GLY A 122 8.85 6.20 -7.76
CA GLY A 122 8.13 7.33 -7.17
C GLY A 122 6.63 7.08 -7.08
N ALA A 123 6.03 6.46 -8.08
CA ALA A 123 4.61 6.10 -8.09
C ALA A 123 4.24 5.10 -6.98
N VAL A 124 5.19 4.34 -6.44
CA VAL A 124 4.96 3.40 -5.33
C VAL A 124 4.94 4.10 -3.97
N ALA A 125 5.51 5.29 -3.85
CA ALA A 125 5.80 5.95 -2.57
C ALA A 125 4.58 6.09 -1.66
N HIS A 126 3.43 6.50 -2.21
CA HIS A 126 2.24 6.70 -1.42
C HIS A 126 1.70 5.36 -0.86
N LEU A 127 1.57 4.33 -1.70
CA LEU A 127 1.18 3.00 -1.24
C LEU A 127 2.19 2.41 -0.26
N ALA A 128 3.48 2.63 -0.46
CA ALA A 128 4.52 2.16 0.45
C ALA A 128 4.39 2.75 1.86
N SER A 129 3.85 3.96 2.00
CA SER A 129 3.64 4.59 3.31
C SER A 129 2.70 3.77 4.23
N PHE A 130 1.85 2.91 3.67
CA PHE A 130 0.92 2.08 4.44
C PHE A 130 1.65 0.95 5.20
N PRO A 131 2.50 0.11 4.57
CA PRO A 131 3.31 -0.85 5.32
C PRO A 131 4.34 -0.17 6.23
N PHE A 132 4.87 1.01 5.91
CA PHE A 132 5.67 1.79 6.86
C PHE A 132 4.89 2.02 8.16
N LEU A 133 3.66 2.53 8.07
CA LEU A 133 2.80 2.71 9.24
C LEU A 133 2.55 1.40 10.00
N GLY A 134 2.20 0.32 9.27
CA GLY A 134 1.88 -0.97 9.88
C GLY A 134 3.06 -1.58 10.64
N VAL A 135 4.26 -1.54 10.06
CA VAL A 135 5.49 -2.07 10.67
C VAL A 135 5.96 -1.20 11.83
N ARG A 136 5.96 0.14 11.69
CA ARG A 136 6.36 1.06 12.78
C ARG A 136 5.51 0.90 14.03
N LYS A 137 4.19 0.71 13.88
CA LYS A 137 3.29 0.50 15.02
C LYS A 137 3.56 -0.77 15.81
N LEU A 138 4.17 -1.76 15.19
CA LEU A 138 4.59 -2.98 15.87
C LEU A 138 5.80 -2.76 16.78
N GLN A 139 6.59 -1.68 16.59
CA GLN A 139 7.78 -1.38 17.39
C GLN A 139 8.68 -2.62 17.53
N ILE A 140 9.00 -3.25 16.40
CA ILE A 140 9.80 -4.49 16.34
C ILE A 140 11.13 -4.25 17.03
N GLN A 141 11.48 -5.13 17.98
CA GLN A 141 12.77 -5.13 18.63
C GLN A 141 13.74 -6.06 17.91
N LEU A 142 15.04 -5.79 18.05
CA LEU A 142 16.09 -6.61 17.43
C LEU A 142 15.96 -8.08 17.85
N GLY A 143 15.85 -8.97 16.86
CA GLY A 143 15.75 -10.42 17.06
C GLY A 143 14.35 -10.94 17.37
N GLU A 144 13.32 -10.10 17.38
CA GLU A 144 11.93 -10.59 17.45
C GLU A 144 11.53 -11.33 16.18
N GLY A 145 10.86 -12.48 16.33
CA GLY A 145 10.21 -13.17 15.21
C GLY A 145 9.05 -12.36 14.66
N VAL A 146 9.01 -12.18 13.34
CA VAL A 146 7.95 -11.42 12.65
C VAL A 146 7.29 -12.28 11.59
N MET A 147 5.95 -12.26 11.52
CA MET A 147 5.19 -12.83 10.41
C MET A 147 4.57 -11.71 9.57
N VAL A 148 4.69 -11.83 8.25
CA VAL A 148 3.90 -11.04 7.29
C VAL A 148 2.88 -11.97 6.63
N ALA A 149 1.61 -11.78 6.93
CA ALA A 149 0.51 -12.59 6.41
C ALA A 149 -0.16 -11.87 5.22
N GLY A 150 0.00 -12.45 4.02
CA GLY A 150 -0.41 -11.87 2.74
C GLY A 150 0.74 -11.15 2.03
N LEU A 151 1.07 -11.61 0.82
CA LEU A 151 2.21 -11.14 0.03
C LEU A 151 1.76 -10.41 -1.25
N GLY A 152 0.75 -9.56 -1.11
CA GLY A 152 0.47 -8.52 -2.09
C GLY A 152 1.56 -7.44 -2.07
N LEU A 153 1.40 -6.38 -2.85
CA LEU A 153 2.37 -5.29 -2.94
C LEU A 153 2.74 -4.74 -1.54
N LEU A 154 1.76 -4.47 -0.69
CA LEU A 154 2.00 -3.97 0.68
C LEU A 154 2.73 -4.98 1.55
N GLY A 155 2.39 -6.28 1.44
CA GLY A 155 3.04 -7.35 2.20
C GLY A 155 4.50 -7.54 1.83
N LEU A 156 4.84 -7.52 0.54
CA LEU A 156 6.22 -7.64 0.08
C LEU A 156 7.10 -6.42 0.46
N ILE A 157 6.50 -5.24 0.58
CA ILE A 157 7.18 -4.09 1.17
C ILE A 157 7.33 -4.30 2.69
N ALA A 158 6.28 -4.79 3.38
CA ALA A 158 6.34 -5.05 4.82
C ALA A 158 7.40 -6.10 5.20
N VAL A 159 7.65 -7.13 4.37
CA VAL A 159 8.74 -8.10 4.56
C VAL A 159 10.08 -7.39 4.65
N GLN A 160 10.40 -6.54 3.68
CA GLN A 160 11.64 -5.78 3.66
C GLN A 160 11.74 -4.85 4.89
N LEU A 161 10.66 -4.15 5.22
CA LEU A 161 10.62 -3.24 6.38
C LEU A 161 10.77 -3.98 7.70
N ALA A 162 10.16 -5.16 7.87
CA ALA A 162 10.32 -5.99 9.06
C ALA A 162 11.78 -6.42 9.24
N LYS A 163 12.45 -6.84 8.15
CA LYS A 163 13.87 -7.19 8.17
C LYS A 163 14.74 -5.99 8.54
N LEU A 164 14.52 -4.83 7.92
CA LEU A 164 15.22 -3.59 8.21
C LEU A 164 14.97 -3.06 9.63
N SER A 165 13.85 -3.42 10.25
CA SER A 165 13.54 -3.09 11.64
C SER A 165 14.19 -4.01 12.66
N GLY A 166 14.98 -5.00 12.22
CA GLY A 166 15.69 -5.95 13.10
C GLY A 166 14.91 -7.23 13.40
N GLY A 167 13.81 -7.49 12.72
CA GLY A 167 13.06 -8.76 12.84
C GLY A 167 13.90 -9.97 12.44
N TYR A 168 13.89 -11.03 13.27
CA TYR A 168 14.52 -12.31 12.96
C TYR A 168 13.92 -13.45 13.81
N PRO A 169 13.47 -14.56 13.17
CA PRO A 169 13.30 -14.69 11.73
C PRO A 169 12.13 -13.84 11.23
N VAL A 170 12.19 -13.40 9.95
CA VAL A 170 11.06 -12.84 9.23
C VAL A 170 10.40 -13.96 8.42
N LEU A 171 9.20 -14.33 8.80
CA LEU A 171 8.35 -15.30 8.12
C LEU A 171 7.35 -14.58 7.22
N ALA A 172 7.02 -15.20 6.11
CA ALA A 172 6.04 -14.68 5.17
C ALA A 172 5.04 -15.80 4.78
N CYS A 173 3.76 -15.49 4.55
CA CYS A 173 2.84 -16.49 4.04
C CYS A 173 1.86 -15.93 2.99
N ASP A 174 1.61 -16.72 1.95
CA ASP A 174 0.64 -16.44 0.89
C ASP A 174 0.25 -17.76 0.18
N PHE A 175 -0.90 -17.78 -0.46
CA PHE A 175 -1.35 -18.90 -1.30
C PHE A 175 -0.51 -19.04 -2.58
N SER A 176 0.01 -17.92 -3.14
CA SER A 176 0.81 -17.90 -4.36
C SER A 176 2.25 -18.31 -4.09
N GLU A 177 2.69 -19.38 -4.74
CA GLU A 177 4.09 -19.83 -4.68
C GLU A 177 5.05 -18.76 -5.24
N GLU A 178 4.66 -18.07 -6.32
CA GLU A 178 5.48 -17.02 -6.92
C GLU A 178 5.73 -15.88 -5.94
N ARG A 179 4.68 -15.44 -5.21
CA ARG A 179 4.81 -14.39 -4.20
C ARG A 179 5.65 -14.86 -3.01
N ARG A 180 5.55 -16.13 -2.62
CA ARG A 180 6.41 -16.71 -1.58
C ARG A 180 7.88 -16.73 -1.99
N LYS A 181 8.19 -17.10 -3.25
CA LYS A 181 9.56 -17.03 -3.79
C LYS A 181 10.09 -15.59 -3.78
N LEU A 182 9.29 -14.65 -4.26
CA LEU A 182 9.66 -13.24 -4.25
C LEU A 182 9.87 -12.70 -2.83
N ALA A 183 9.10 -13.15 -1.85
CA ALA A 183 9.30 -12.74 -0.45
C ALA A 183 10.68 -13.20 0.09
N LEU A 184 11.13 -14.41 -0.26
CA LEU A 184 12.48 -14.89 0.09
C LEU A 184 13.57 -14.03 -0.57
N GLU A 185 13.44 -13.69 -1.84
CA GLU A 185 14.36 -12.80 -2.56
C GLU A 185 14.42 -11.40 -1.94
N LEU A 186 13.30 -10.94 -1.36
CA LEU A 186 13.16 -9.64 -0.72
C LEU A 186 13.49 -9.65 0.78
N GLY A 187 14.01 -10.76 1.32
CA GLY A 187 14.59 -10.82 2.66
C GLY A 187 13.76 -11.54 3.73
N ALA A 188 12.68 -12.25 3.36
CA ALA A 188 12.07 -13.22 4.28
C ALA A 188 13.02 -14.37 4.54
N ASP A 189 13.13 -14.84 5.79
CA ASP A 189 13.93 -16.00 6.14
C ASP A 189 13.19 -17.30 5.80
N HIS A 190 11.84 -17.28 5.86
CA HIS A 190 10.98 -18.41 5.52
C HIS A 190 9.69 -17.92 4.83
N ALA A 191 9.19 -18.71 3.88
CA ALA A 191 7.93 -18.43 3.20
C ALA A 191 7.07 -19.70 3.14
N LEU A 192 5.83 -19.62 3.66
CA LEU A 192 4.96 -20.74 3.96
C LEU A 192 3.63 -20.63 3.22
N ASP A 193 3.03 -21.79 2.91
CA ASP A 193 1.64 -21.85 2.43
C ASP A 193 0.69 -21.98 3.63
N PRO A 194 -0.19 -21.00 3.88
CA PRO A 194 -1.07 -21.05 5.05
C PRO A 194 -2.18 -22.11 4.95
N ARG A 195 -2.28 -22.85 3.83
CA ARG A 195 -3.20 -23.99 3.66
C ARG A 195 -2.62 -25.32 4.12
N GLU A 196 -1.31 -25.39 4.39
CA GLU A 196 -0.69 -26.63 4.85
C GLU A 196 -1.27 -27.05 6.21
N PRO A 197 -1.59 -28.32 6.42
CA PRO A 197 -2.23 -28.80 7.65
C PRO A 197 -1.41 -28.52 8.91
N ASP A 198 -0.08 -28.50 8.80
CA ASP A 198 0.89 -28.27 9.88
C ASP A 198 1.44 -26.82 9.89
N PHE A 199 0.75 -25.89 9.22
CA PHE A 199 1.20 -24.50 9.10
C PHE A 199 1.44 -23.83 10.46
N ILE A 200 0.52 -23.98 11.42
CA ILE A 200 0.63 -23.37 12.75
C ILE A 200 1.86 -23.92 13.50
N GLU A 201 2.05 -25.22 13.45
CA GLU A 201 3.17 -25.93 14.08
C GLU A 201 4.51 -25.51 13.46
N LYS A 202 4.56 -25.38 12.13
CA LYS A 202 5.73 -24.88 11.40
C LYS A 202 6.09 -23.46 11.80
N VAL A 203 5.11 -22.54 11.84
CA VAL A 203 5.31 -21.15 12.27
C VAL A 203 5.91 -21.12 13.68
N LYS A 204 5.33 -21.87 14.62
CA LYS A 204 5.85 -21.94 15.99
C LYS A 204 7.25 -22.53 16.06
N SER A 205 7.49 -23.63 15.36
CA SER A 205 8.81 -24.28 15.33
C SER A 205 9.90 -23.33 14.82
N LEU A 206 9.63 -22.58 13.77
CA LEU A 206 10.55 -21.62 13.18
C LEU A 206 10.80 -20.38 14.08
N THR A 207 9.98 -20.19 15.11
CA THR A 207 10.05 -19.05 16.06
C THR A 207 10.28 -19.50 17.49
N GLY A 208 11.04 -20.59 17.69
CA GLY A 208 11.43 -21.08 19.01
C GLY A 208 10.31 -21.71 19.84
N GLY A 209 9.23 -22.17 19.19
CA GLY A 209 8.10 -22.88 19.81
C GLY A 209 6.96 -21.98 20.28
N ASN A 210 7.18 -20.67 20.44
CA ASN A 210 6.18 -19.74 20.99
C ASN A 210 5.32 -19.04 19.92
N GLY A 211 5.79 -18.96 18.69
CA GLY A 211 5.22 -18.15 17.62
C GLY A 211 5.93 -16.80 17.48
N PRO A 212 5.67 -16.03 16.40
CA PRO A 212 6.25 -14.72 16.16
C PRO A 212 5.76 -13.70 17.20
N ASN A 213 6.65 -12.75 17.57
CA ASN A 213 6.34 -11.66 18.50
C ASN A 213 5.47 -10.57 17.84
N ALA A 214 5.59 -10.42 16.52
CA ALA A 214 4.88 -9.42 15.77
C ALA A 214 4.29 -10.02 14.48
N VAL A 215 3.10 -9.57 14.10
CA VAL A 215 2.42 -9.97 12.86
C VAL A 215 1.95 -8.74 12.12
N VAL A 216 2.31 -8.63 10.84
CA VAL A 216 1.70 -7.68 9.89
C VAL A 216 0.60 -8.45 9.15
N GLU A 217 -0.64 -8.21 9.49
CA GLU A 217 -1.80 -8.81 8.83
C GLU A 217 -2.19 -7.94 7.63
N VAL A 218 -2.00 -8.46 6.42
CA VAL A 218 -2.20 -7.71 5.16
C VAL A 218 -3.15 -8.45 4.20
N THR A 219 -3.73 -9.57 4.65
CA THR A 219 -4.61 -10.36 3.77
C THR A 219 -5.93 -9.64 3.46
N GLY A 220 -6.42 -8.83 4.39
CA GLY A 220 -7.74 -8.21 4.31
C GLY A 220 -8.90 -9.19 4.52
N TYR A 221 -8.63 -10.38 5.03
CA TYR A 221 -9.62 -11.40 5.37
C TYR A 221 -9.65 -11.67 6.88
N LEU A 222 -10.85 -11.79 7.46
CA LEU A 222 -10.99 -12.11 8.88
C LEU A 222 -10.35 -13.45 9.24
N SER A 223 -10.39 -14.45 8.32
CA SER A 223 -9.71 -15.73 8.50
C SER A 223 -8.20 -15.60 8.67
N GLY A 224 -7.56 -14.65 8.00
CA GLY A 224 -6.13 -14.33 8.19
C GLY A 224 -5.85 -13.85 9.62
N LEU A 225 -6.65 -12.93 10.13
CA LEU A 225 -6.55 -12.48 11.53
C LEU A 225 -6.81 -13.61 12.53
N GLN A 226 -7.85 -14.44 12.29
CA GLN A 226 -8.14 -15.60 13.15
C GLN A 226 -6.97 -16.58 13.19
N GLN A 227 -6.37 -16.88 12.03
CA GLN A 227 -5.20 -17.74 11.94
C GLN A 227 -3.98 -17.10 12.66
N ALA A 228 -3.79 -15.80 12.53
CA ALA A 228 -2.72 -15.07 13.23
C ALA A 228 -2.83 -15.21 14.76
N LEU A 229 -4.05 -15.16 15.31
CA LEU A 229 -4.30 -15.34 16.73
C LEU A 229 -3.93 -16.74 17.24
N GLU A 230 -3.90 -17.76 16.40
CA GLU A 230 -3.51 -19.12 16.80
C GLU A 230 -2.00 -19.30 16.91
N TYR A 231 -1.24 -18.71 16.00
CA TYR A 231 0.21 -18.91 15.96
C TYR A 231 1.04 -17.81 16.64
N ILE A 232 0.50 -16.62 16.88
CA ILE A 232 1.27 -15.53 17.52
C ILE A 232 1.71 -15.89 18.95
N ALA A 233 2.86 -15.40 19.36
CA ALA A 233 3.36 -15.57 20.72
C ALA A 233 2.46 -14.89 21.77
N PRO A 234 2.43 -15.37 23.03
CA PRO A 234 1.86 -14.60 24.14
C PRO A 234 2.50 -13.21 24.22
N MET A 235 1.71 -12.20 24.58
CA MET A 235 2.10 -10.77 24.58
C MET A 235 2.47 -10.22 23.19
N GLY A 236 2.22 -10.96 22.12
CA GLY A 236 2.50 -10.55 20.74
C GLY A 236 1.62 -9.40 20.26
N ARG A 237 2.03 -8.77 19.15
CA ARG A 237 1.39 -7.60 18.56
C ARG A 237 0.99 -7.90 17.11
N ILE A 238 -0.28 -7.65 16.76
CA ILE A 238 -0.80 -7.79 15.40
C ILE A 238 -1.14 -6.40 14.86
N SER A 239 -0.50 -5.97 13.80
CA SER A 239 -0.87 -4.79 13.03
C SER A 239 -1.87 -5.18 11.95
N ILE A 240 -3.10 -4.67 12.03
CA ILE A 240 -4.11 -4.84 10.98
C ILE A 240 -3.87 -3.78 9.92
N LEU A 241 -3.10 -4.14 8.89
CA LEU A 241 -2.79 -3.32 7.73
C LEU A 241 -3.75 -3.59 6.57
N GLY A 242 -4.14 -4.84 6.37
CA GLY A 242 -5.15 -5.25 5.40
C GLY A 242 -6.55 -4.75 5.79
N CYS A 243 -7.30 -4.26 4.81
CA CYS A 243 -8.66 -3.80 5.04
C CYS A 243 -9.63 -4.98 5.06
N THR A 244 -9.96 -5.49 6.25
CA THR A 244 -10.95 -6.56 6.43
C THR A 244 -12.35 -6.01 6.16
N ARG A 245 -12.85 -6.24 4.95
CA ARG A 245 -14.14 -5.71 4.49
C ARG A 245 -15.34 -6.44 5.10
N ILE A 246 -15.19 -7.70 5.44
CA ILE A 246 -16.22 -8.56 6.03
C ILE A 246 -15.68 -9.09 7.35
N SER A 247 -16.36 -8.78 8.47
CA SER A 247 -15.96 -9.10 9.83
C SER A 247 -17.13 -9.73 10.60
N ASP A 248 -17.66 -10.81 10.04
CA ASP A 248 -18.89 -11.48 10.49
C ASP A 248 -18.66 -12.73 11.35
N ALA A 249 -17.38 -13.08 11.60
CA ALA A 249 -17.05 -14.21 12.46
C ALA A 249 -16.57 -13.76 13.85
N PRO A 250 -16.86 -14.52 14.94
CA PRO A 250 -16.47 -14.16 16.29
C PRO A 250 -14.97 -14.34 16.52
N ILE A 251 -14.40 -13.48 17.40
CA ILE A 251 -13.07 -13.65 17.99
C ILE A 251 -13.26 -13.95 19.47
N ASN A 252 -12.62 -15.01 19.98
CA ASN A 252 -12.64 -15.32 21.42
C ASN A 252 -11.71 -14.36 22.17
N VAL A 253 -12.30 -13.25 22.63
CA VAL A 253 -11.58 -12.18 23.33
C VAL A 253 -10.92 -12.67 24.61
N TYR A 254 -11.57 -13.58 25.37
CA TYR A 254 -11.01 -14.14 26.60
C TYR A 254 -9.77 -14.96 26.32
N ARG A 255 -9.84 -15.89 25.35
CA ARG A 255 -8.73 -16.79 25.01
C ARG A 255 -7.50 -16.04 24.48
N TYR A 256 -7.70 -15.13 23.53
CA TYR A 256 -6.58 -14.51 22.82
C TYR A 256 -6.11 -13.21 23.44
N ILE A 257 -7.02 -12.27 23.71
CA ILE A 257 -6.65 -10.93 24.16
C ILE A 257 -6.44 -10.93 25.66
N HIS A 258 -7.45 -11.31 26.43
CA HIS A 258 -7.38 -11.28 27.90
C HIS A 258 -6.35 -12.29 28.44
N GLY A 259 -6.46 -13.56 28.05
CA GLY A 259 -5.63 -14.63 28.63
C GLY A 259 -4.18 -14.66 28.11
N ARG A 260 -3.95 -14.24 26.87
CA ARG A 260 -2.61 -14.26 26.24
C ARG A 260 -1.97 -12.89 26.11
N GLY A 261 -2.68 -11.81 26.43
CA GLY A 261 -2.17 -10.45 26.36
C GLY A 261 -1.84 -9.96 24.93
N ILE A 262 -2.48 -10.54 23.91
CA ILE A 262 -2.24 -10.17 22.51
C ILE A 262 -2.79 -8.76 22.26
N GLN A 263 -2.01 -7.93 21.59
CA GLN A 263 -2.39 -6.60 21.16
C GLN A 263 -2.81 -6.61 19.69
N ILE A 264 -3.98 -6.07 19.38
CA ILE A 264 -4.47 -5.86 18.02
C ILE A 264 -4.42 -4.36 17.74
N ILE A 265 -3.62 -3.95 16.75
CA ILE A 265 -3.28 -2.55 16.47
C ILE A 265 -3.82 -2.17 15.09
N GLY A 266 -4.73 -1.22 15.02
CA GLY A 266 -5.22 -0.69 13.76
C GLY A 266 -4.14 0.12 13.03
N ALA A 267 -3.91 -0.18 11.75
CA ALA A 267 -2.91 0.48 10.92
C ALA A 267 -3.51 1.15 9.66
N HIS A 268 -4.73 1.65 9.78
CA HIS A 268 -5.33 2.47 8.72
C HIS A 268 -4.59 3.81 8.58
N THR A 269 -4.48 4.34 7.36
CA THR A 269 -3.78 5.59 7.04
C THR A 269 -4.21 6.79 7.89
N MET A 270 -5.45 6.81 8.36
CA MET A 270 -5.98 7.86 9.25
C MET A 270 -5.44 7.77 10.69
N THR A 271 -4.77 6.68 11.06
CA THR A 271 -4.30 6.44 12.43
C THR A 271 -2.83 6.84 12.63
N ARG A 272 -2.37 7.85 11.88
CA ARG A 272 -1.02 8.44 11.97
C ARG A 272 -1.07 9.89 12.44
N PRO A 273 0.00 10.42 13.04
CA PRO A 273 0.09 11.84 13.36
C PRO A 273 0.11 12.67 12.08
N LYS A 274 -0.48 13.87 12.13
CA LYS A 274 -0.58 14.76 10.97
C LYS A 274 0.55 15.80 10.91
N GLN A 275 1.12 16.18 12.05
CA GLN A 275 2.05 17.31 12.14
C GLN A 275 3.48 16.86 12.48
N GLU A 276 3.65 16.07 13.56
CA GLU A 276 4.95 15.69 14.08
C GLU A 276 5.03 14.18 14.29
N SER A 277 6.18 13.61 13.90
CA SER A 277 6.49 12.21 14.15
C SER A 277 7.02 12.00 15.56
N HIS A 278 6.71 10.83 16.14
CA HIS A 278 7.29 10.38 17.41
C HIS A 278 7.50 8.84 17.37
N PRO A 279 8.26 8.23 18.28
CA PRO A 279 8.57 6.81 18.25
C PRO A 279 7.33 5.92 18.06
N GLY A 280 7.35 5.07 17.03
CA GLY A 280 6.23 4.19 16.62
C GLY A 280 5.12 4.88 15.80
N TYR A 281 5.14 6.21 15.69
CA TYR A 281 4.09 6.99 15.03
C TYR A 281 4.68 8.10 14.17
N TRP A 282 4.78 7.86 12.87
CA TRP A 282 5.38 8.80 11.92
C TRP A 282 4.32 9.44 11.02
N THR A 283 4.60 10.69 10.63
CA THR A 283 3.76 11.39 9.65
C THR A 283 3.90 10.73 8.27
N GLU A 284 2.92 10.94 7.41
CA GLU A 284 2.98 10.47 6.03
C GLU A 284 4.16 11.07 5.26
N LYS A 285 4.45 12.35 5.50
CA LYS A 285 5.58 13.06 4.91
C LYS A 285 6.93 12.43 5.27
N ASP A 286 7.11 12.03 6.52
CA ASP A 286 8.35 11.42 6.97
C ASP A 286 8.50 9.98 6.46
N ASP A 287 7.37 9.28 6.27
CA ASP A 287 7.35 7.98 5.61
C ASP A 287 7.76 8.10 4.13
N TYR A 288 7.30 9.11 3.38
CA TYR A 288 7.75 9.34 2.01
C TYR A 288 9.25 9.67 1.95
N ALA A 289 9.73 10.55 2.82
CA ALA A 289 11.15 10.89 2.87
C ALA A 289 12.01 9.65 3.18
N THR A 290 11.54 8.79 4.10
CA THR A 290 12.21 7.54 4.44
C THR A 290 12.18 6.55 3.27
N PHE A 291 11.03 6.39 2.60
CA PHE A 291 10.90 5.57 1.42
C PHE A 291 11.91 5.98 0.33
N MET A 292 11.93 7.26 -0.04
CA MET A 292 12.85 7.79 -1.05
C MET A 292 14.31 7.56 -0.68
N LYS A 293 14.66 7.77 0.59
CA LYS A 293 16.01 7.52 1.11
C LYS A 293 16.42 6.05 0.97
N LEU A 294 15.54 5.12 1.34
CA LEU A 294 15.83 3.68 1.31
C LEU A 294 15.88 3.14 -0.12
N VAL A 295 15.00 3.59 -1.01
CA VAL A 295 15.02 3.22 -2.43
C VAL A 295 16.28 3.75 -3.11
N LYS A 296 16.61 5.03 -2.92
CA LYS A 296 17.83 5.64 -3.46
C LYS A 296 19.10 4.92 -3.00
N ALA A 297 19.13 4.43 -1.77
CA ALA A 297 20.26 3.67 -1.22
C ALA A 297 20.28 2.20 -1.68
N GLY A 298 19.29 1.73 -2.43
CA GLY A 298 19.15 0.34 -2.84
C GLY A 298 18.83 -0.63 -1.69
N VAL A 299 18.42 -0.10 -0.53
CA VAL A 299 18.10 -0.87 0.69
C VAL A 299 16.67 -1.39 0.65
N LEU A 300 15.75 -0.63 0.06
CA LEU A 300 14.39 -1.04 -0.23
C LEU A 300 14.24 -1.22 -1.74
N ASN A 301 13.88 -2.42 -2.18
CA ASN A 301 13.73 -2.75 -3.59
C ASN A 301 12.25 -2.92 -3.96
N VAL A 302 11.72 -1.98 -4.76
CA VAL A 302 10.33 -2.01 -5.23
C VAL A 302 10.20 -2.38 -6.70
N LYS A 303 11.30 -2.44 -7.46
CA LYS A 303 11.29 -2.78 -8.89
C LYS A 303 10.64 -4.13 -9.20
N PRO A 304 10.95 -5.23 -8.47
CA PRO A 304 10.30 -6.52 -8.72
C PRO A 304 8.80 -6.54 -8.41
N LEU A 305 8.30 -5.54 -7.71
CA LEU A 305 6.88 -5.42 -7.38
C LEU A 305 6.05 -4.84 -8.52
N ILE A 306 6.69 -4.15 -9.47
CA ILE A 306 6.06 -3.55 -10.65
C ILE A 306 6.23 -4.55 -11.78
N ASN A 307 5.20 -5.34 -12.07
CA ASN A 307 5.29 -6.39 -13.08
C ASN A 307 4.40 -6.15 -14.31
N LYS A 308 3.66 -5.04 -14.32
CA LYS A 308 2.85 -4.65 -15.49
C LYS A 308 2.77 -3.13 -15.63
N ILE A 309 3.04 -2.62 -16.83
CA ILE A 309 2.88 -1.21 -17.18
C ILE A 309 1.95 -1.16 -18.39
N VAL A 310 0.91 -0.35 -18.31
CA VAL A 310 -0.16 -0.29 -19.33
C VAL A 310 -0.58 1.15 -19.59
N SER A 311 -1.08 1.40 -20.80
CA SER A 311 -1.74 2.68 -21.08
C SER A 311 -3.07 2.80 -20.33
N PRO A 312 -3.42 3.97 -19.78
CA PRO A 312 -4.74 4.24 -19.22
C PRO A 312 -5.91 4.00 -20.19
N ARG A 313 -5.65 3.96 -21.50
CA ARG A 313 -6.65 3.56 -22.50
C ARG A 313 -7.14 2.12 -22.31
N GLN A 314 -6.37 1.28 -21.62
CA GLN A 314 -6.71 -0.10 -21.29
C GLN A 314 -7.43 -0.24 -19.93
N THR A 315 -7.98 0.86 -19.38
CA THR A 315 -8.66 0.86 -18.09
C THR A 315 -9.71 -0.26 -17.95
N PRO A 316 -10.63 -0.49 -18.89
CA PRO A 316 -11.65 -1.53 -18.73
C PRO A 316 -11.04 -2.95 -18.62
N GLU A 317 -10.05 -3.23 -19.46
CA GLU A 317 -9.38 -4.54 -19.53
C GLU A 317 -8.56 -4.80 -18.27
N VAL A 318 -7.85 -3.78 -17.79
CA VAL A 318 -6.99 -3.87 -16.59
C VAL A 318 -7.81 -4.14 -15.35
N TYR A 319 -8.89 -3.40 -15.10
CA TYR A 319 -9.74 -3.65 -13.92
C TYR A 319 -10.48 -4.99 -14.02
N LYS A 320 -10.85 -5.42 -15.22
CA LYS A 320 -11.41 -6.76 -15.44
C LYS A 320 -10.38 -7.85 -15.13
N GLU A 321 -9.15 -7.71 -15.59
CA GLU A 321 -8.06 -8.66 -15.28
C GLU A 321 -7.78 -8.71 -13.78
N LEU A 322 -7.59 -7.56 -13.14
CA LEU A 322 -7.33 -7.47 -11.71
C LEU A 322 -8.48 -8.06 -10.87
N GLY A 323 -9.73 -7.82 -11.27
CA GLY A 323 -10.92 -8.21 -10.51
C GLY A 323 -11.31 -9.68 -10.67
N PHE A 324 -10.99 -10.33 -11.80
CA PHE A 324 -11.53 -11.64 -12.12
C PHE A 324 -10.45 -12.70 -12.44
N SER A 325 -9.18 -12.33 -12.59
CA SER A 325 -8.10 -13.31 -12.81
C SER A 325 -7.83 -14.12 -11.54
N LYS A 326 -7.56 -15.41 -11.72
CA LYS A 326 -7.07 -16.28 -10.63
C LYS A 326 -5.64 -15.93 -10.20
N GLN A 327 -4.87 -15.31 -11.10
CA GLN A 327 -3.49 -14.87 -10.87
C GLN A 327 -3.33 -13.43 -11.36
N PRO A 328 -3.89 -12.46 -10.63
CA PRO A 328 -3.77 -11.06 -11.02
C PRO A 328 -2.32 -10.58 -10.89
N PRO A 329 -1.87 -9.67 -11.76
CA PRO A 329 -0.58 -9.04 -11.63
C PRO A 329 -0.43 -8.37 -10.26
N LEU A 330 0.82 -8.33 -9.74
CA LEU A 330 1.10 -7.84 -8.39
C LEU A 330 1.02 -6.30 -8.32
N GLY A 331 1.83 -5.62 -9.13
CA GLY A 331 1.86 -4.15 -9.23
C GLY A 331 1.64 -3.71 -10.67
N VAL A 332 0.61 -2.94 -10.90
CA VAL A 332 0.24 -2.42 -12.21
C VAL A 332 0.37 -0.90 -12.21
N LEU A 333 1.18 -0.37 -13.10
CA LEU A 333 1.28 1.06 -13.35
C LEU A 333 0.48 1.44 -14.59
N PHE A 334 -0.25 2.54 -14.51
CA PHE A 334 -0.66 3.30 -15.68
C PHE A 334 0.49 4.20 -16.13
N ASP A 335 0.77 4.20 -17.43
CA ASP A 335 1.74 5.06 -18.10
C ASP A 335 1.01 6.22 -18.78
N TRP A 336 1.19 7.43 -18.23
CA TRP A 336 0.58 8.67 -18.71
C TRP A 336 1.50 9.48 -19.61
N THR A 337 2.73 9.02 -19.90
CA THR A 337 3.73 9.81 -20.64
C THR A 337 3.27 10.24 -22.02
N ASP A 338 2.45 9.40 -22.68
CA ASP A 338 1.89 9.65 -24.02
C ASP A 338 0.56 10.43 -24.01
N PHE A 339 0.12 10.94 -22.85
CA PHE A 339 -1.10 11.75 -22.73
C PHE A 339 -0.74 13.24 -22.74
N GLU A 340 -1.35 14.00 -23.65
CA GLU A 340 -1.19 15.46 -23.76
C GLU A 340 -2.10 16.22 -22.82
#